data_dd5d0148c08605be1fdd264412471224
#
_entry.id   dd5d0148c08605be1fdd264412471224
#
_cell.length_a   1.000
_cell.length_b   1.000
_cell.length_c   1.000
_cell.angle_alpha   90.00
_cell.angle_beta   90.00
_cell.angle_gamma   90.00
#
_symmetry.space_group_name_H-M   'P 1'
#
loop_
_entity.id
_entity.type
_entity.pdbx_description
1 polymer ?
#
loop_
_entity_poly.entity_id
_entity_poly.type
_entity_poly.pdbx_seq_one_letter_code
_entity_poly.pdbx_strand_id
1 'polypeptide(L)'
;MAAPSAVNQQPWEFYVVTDKAVLEKLAAASPYAAMTAKAPAAIVLCSRTENILVPELVDVDMAIATEDILLEIEALGLGGVMLGIAPFADRMEKVAEALSLPETLKPFTIVPFGYPAKKNPQPDRFDEQRVHYVK
;
A
#
# COMPACT_ATOMS: atom_id res chain seq x y z
N MET A 1 1.87 -11.16 5.02
CA MET A 1 0.80 -12.18 4.79
C MET A 1 0.13 -12.63 6.10
N ALA A 2 0.42 -11.97 7.22
CA ALA A 2 -0.22 -12.24 8.51
C ALA A 2 -1.56 -11.51 8.68
N ALA A 3 -1.87 -10.56 7.81
CA ALA A 3 -3.09 -9.79 7.81
C ALA A 3 -4.34 -10.70 7.77
N PRO A 4 -5.36 -10.45 8.61
CA PRO A 4 -6.65 -11.11 8.45
C PRO A 4 -7.36 -10.61 7.20
N SER A 5 -8.24 -11.43 6.64
CA SER A 5 -9.11 -11.05 5.53
C SER A 5 -10.50 -11.66 5.66
N ALA A 6 -11.49 -11.06 5.02
CA ALA A 6 -12.85 -11.57 5.02
C ALA A 6 -12.87 -13.03 4.54
N VAL A 7 -13.49 -13.91 5.33
CA VAL A 7 -13.53 -15.38 5.07
C VAL A 7 -12.19 -16.00 4.67
N ASN A 8 -11.09 -15.38 5.10
CA ASN A 8 -9.71 -15.77 4.75
C ASN A 8 -9.46 -15.80 3.23
N GLN A 9 -10.08 -14.89 2.47
CA GLN A 9 -9.98 -14.86 1.00
C GLN A 9 -8.61 -14.41 0.48
N GLN A 10 -7.82 -13.69 1.30
CA GLN A 10 -6.43 -13.31 1.01
C GLN A 10 -6.27 -12.74 -0.42
N PRO A 11 -6.90 -11.60 -0.74
CA PRO A 11 -7.02 -11.12 -2.12
C PRO A 11 -5.74 -10.53 -2.69
N TRP A 12 -4.70 -10.40 -1.88
CA TRP A 12 -3.50 -9.64 -2.18
C TRP A 12 -2.46 -10.40 -2.98
N GLU A 13 -1.77 -9.65 -3.85
CA GLU A 13 -0.48 -9.98 -4.42
C GLU A 13 0.48 -8.80 -4.23
N PHE A 14 1.78 -9.10 -4.09
CA PHE A 14 2.80 -8.11 -3.76
C PHE A 14 3.86 -8.07 -4.85
N TYR A 15 4.08 -6.88 -5.41
CA TYR A 15 5.16 -6.61 -6.34
C TYR A 15 6.25 -5.84 -5.62
N VAL A 16 7.40 -6.46 -5.40
CA VAL A 16 8.57 -5.79 -4.83
C VAL A 16 9.39 -5.20 -5.97
N VAL A 17 9.46 -3.88 -6.01
CA VAL A 17 10.09 -3.12 -7.08
C VAL A 17 11.38 -2.49 -6.58
N THR A 18 12.51 -2.84 -7.21
CA THR A 18 13.84 -2.25 -6.97
C THR A 18 14.43 -1.67 -8.25
N ASP A 19 13.83 -1.96 -9.41
CA ASP A 19 14.24 -1.38 -10.69
C ASP A 19 13.95 0.11 -10.74
N LYS A 20 15.00 0.91 -10.98
CA LYS A 20 14.92 2.36 -10.94
C LYS A 20 13.99 2.95 -11.98
N ALA A 21 13.99 2.39 -13.21
CA ALA A 21 13.14 2.89 -14.28
C ALA A 21 11.66 2.61 -13.96
N VAL A 22 11.35 1.50 -13.31
CA VAL A 22 9.99 1.19 -12.85
C VAL A 22 9.60 2.09 -11.69
N LEU A 23 10.48 2.34 -10.71
CA LEU A 23 10.22 3.27 -9.61
C LEU A 23 9.92 4.69 -10.11
N GLU A 24 10.61 5.16 -11.17
CA GLU A 24 10.35 6.44 -11.83
C GLU A 24 8.96 6.48 -12.48
N LYS A 25 8.53 5.39 -13.14
CA LYS A 25 7.18 5.28 -13.71
C LYS A 25 6.11 5.29 -12.61
N LEU A 26 6.33 4.55 -11.52
CA LEU A 26 5.43 4.53 -10.37
C LEU A 26 5.32 5.90 -9.71
N ALA A 27 6.41 6.67 -9.65
CA ALA A 27 6.40 8.03 -9.13
C ALA A 27 5.53 9.00 -9.96
N ALA A 28 5.35 8.73 -11.25
CA ALA A 28 4.49 9.51 -12.15
C ALA A 28 3.01 9.10 -12.10
N ALA A 29 2.68 8.01 -11.39
CA ALA A 29 1.29 7.51 -11.33
C ALA A 29 0.36 8.41 -10.50
N SER A 30 0.89 9.20 -9.56
CA SER A 30 0.12 10.09 -8.71
C SER A 30 0.88 11.39 -8.44
N PRO A 31 0.21 12.54 -8.30
CA PRO A 31 0.86 13.81 -7.93
C PRO A 31 1.54 13.77 -6.56
N TYR A 32 1.21 12.78 -5.74
CA TYR A 32 1.76 12.57 -4.39
C TYR A 32 2.84 11.48 -4.32
N ALA A 33 3.23 10.87 -5.46
CA ALA A 33 4.11 9.71 -5.49
C ALA A 33 5.58 10.04 -5.82
N ALA A 34 5.96 11.31 -5.95
CA ALA A 34 7.28 11.74 -6.42
C ALA A 34 8.45 11.14 -5.61
N MET A 35 8.26 10.84 -4.30
CA MET A 35 9.29 10.23 -3.46
C MET A 35 9.64 8.81 -3.88
N THR A 36 8.75 8.11 -4.59
CA THR A 36 8.98 6.74 -5.07
C THR A 36 10.20 6.65 -5.99
N ALA A 37 10.44 7.66 -6.84
CA ALA A 37 11.62 7.71 -7.71
C ALA A 37 12.96 7.78 -6.94
N LYS A 38 12.93 8.22 -5.67
CA LYS A 38 14.11 8.35 -4.81
C LYS A 38 14.24 7.21 -3.81
N ALA A 39 13.20 6.41 -3.63
CA ALA A 39 13.22 5.28 -2.73
C ALA A 39 14.11 4.15 -3.30
N PRO A 40 14.83 3.39 -2.45
CA PRO A 40 15.58 2.22 -2.90
C PRO A 40 14.67 1.06 -3.33
N ALA A 41 13.44 1.02 -2.82
CA ALA A 41 12.45 0.02 -3.17
C ALA A 41 11.02 0.52 -2.91
N ALA A 42 10.06 -0.14 -3.52
CA ALA A 42 8.65 0.01 -3.22
C ALA A 42 7.95 -1.36 -3.24
N ILE A 43 6.91 -1.52 -2.42
CA ILE A 43 5.97 -2.63 -2.53
C ILE A 43 4.69 -2.09 -3.15
N VAL A 44 4.24 -2.69 -4.25
CA VAL A 44 2.94 -2.41 -4.83
C VAL A 44 2.00 -3.56 -4.47
N LEU A 45 0.92 -3.23 -3.78
CA LEU A 45 -0.12 -4.20 -3.45
C LEU A 45 -1.17 -4.17 -4.55
N CYS A 46 -1.48 -5.36 -5.05
CA CYS A 46 -2.52 -5.57 -6.05
C CYS A 46 -3.55 -6.56 -5.53
N SER A 47 -4.82 -6.30 -5.78
CA SER A 47 -5.88 -7.24 -5.47
C SER A 47 -6.20 -8.11 -6.67
N ARG A 48 -6.47 -9.40 -6.41
CA ARG A 48 -7.00 -10.30 -7.42
C ARG A 48 -8.46 -9.95 -7.75
N THR A 49 -8.86 -10.13 -8.99
CA THR A 49 -10.25 -9.97 -9.45
C THR A 49 -11.00 -11.29 -9.51
N GLU A 50 -10.28 -12.41 -9.40
CA GLU A 50 -10.81 -13.76 -9.50
C GLU A 50 -10.69 -14.51 -8.17
N ASN A 51 -11.59 -15.50 -7.97
CA ASN A 51 -11.65 -16.32 -6.75
C ASN A 51 -11.80 -15.48 -5.47
N ILE A 52 -12.60 -14.44 -5.56
CA ILE A 52 -12.97 -13.55 -4.45
C ILE A 52 -14.38 -13.93 -3.98
N LEU A 53 -14.51 -14.22 -2.69
CA LEU A 53 -15.76 -14.64 -2.07
C LEU A 53 -16.62 -13.46 -1.62
N VAL A 54 -15.97 -12.38 -1.14
CA VAL A 54 -16.63 -11.17 -0.64
C VAL A 54 -15.97 -9.94 -1.29
N PRO A 55 -16.35 -9.60 -2.53
CA PRO A 55 -15.76 -8.50 -3.29
C PRO A 55 -15.84 -7.14 -2.58
N GLU A 56 -16.88 -6.91 -1.80
CA GLU A 56 -17.15 -5.65 -1.09
C GLU A 56 -16.10 -5.37 0.00
N LEU A 57 -15.40 -6.40 0.49
CA LEU A 57 -14.39 -6.26 1.54
C LEU A 57 -12.94 -6.33 1.03
N VAL A 58 -12.73 -6.44 -0.27
CA VAL A 58 -11.37 -6.51 -0.86
C VAL A 58 -10.53 -5.32 -0.46
N ASP A 59 -11.05 -4.09 -0.59
CA ASP A 59 -10.29 -2.88 -0.26
C ASP A 59 -9.99 -2.79 1.25
N VAL A 60 -10.87 -3.30 2.10
CA VAL A 60 -10.63 -3.42 3.56
C VAL A 60 -9.49 -4.39 3.82
N ASP A 61 -9.53 -5.58 3.23
CA ASP A 61 -8.47 -6.59 3.36
C ASP A 61 -7.11 -6.04 2.88
N MET A 62 -7.11 -5.32 1.75
CA MET A 62 -5.91 -4.70 1.20
C MET A 62 -5.36 -3.60 2.11
N ALA A 63 -6.24 -2.81 2.74
CA ALA A 63 -5.84 -1.76 3.69
C ALA A 63 -5.19 -2.36 4.94
N ILE A 64 -5.76 -3.45 5.48
CA ILE A 64 -5.19 -4.17 6.64
C ILE A 64 -3.78 -4.71 6.29
N ALA A 65 -3.65 -5.38 5.14
CA ALA A 65 -2.35 -5.88 4.69
C ALA A 65 -1.31 -4.77 4.47
N THR A 66 -1.77 -3.59 4.03
CA THR A 66 -0.91 -2.41 3.87
C THR A 66 -0.42 -1.90 5.22
N GLU A 67 -1.29 -1.83 6.22
CA GLU A 67 -0.92 -1.39 7.57
C GLU A 67 0.10 -2.33 8.22
N ASP A 68 -0.07 -3.66 8.08
CA ASP A 68 0.93 -4.63 8.56
C ASP A 68 2.32 -4.36 7.95
N ILE A 69 2.39 -4.02 6.65
CA ILE A 69 3.64 -3.67 5.98
C ILE A 69 4.23 -2.37 6.56
N LEU A 70 3.41 -1.35 6.80
CA LEU A 70 3.88 -0.09 7.36
C LEU A 70 4.40 -0.27 8.79
N LEU A 71 3.74 -1.09 9.60
CA LEU A 71 4.19 -1.43 10.96
C LEU A 71 5.52 -2.18 10.94
N GLU A 72 5.70 -3.12 10.02
CA GLU A 72 6.96 -3.84 9.87
C GLU A 72 8.10 -2.92 9.38
N ILE A 73 7.82 -2.02 8.44
CA ILE A 73 8.78 -1.00 7.99
C ILE A 73 9.26 -0.16 9.18
N GLU A 74 8.35 0.29 10.04
CA GLU A 74 8.68 1.05 11.25
C GLU A 74 9.49 0.21 12.25
N ALA A 75 9.08 -1.05 12.48
CA ALA A 75 9.76 -1.97 13.39
C ALA A 75 11.22 -2.24 12.96
N LEU A 76 11.48 -2.24 11.66
CA LEU A 76 12.83 -2.38 11.07
C LEU A 76 13.64 -1.07 11.10
N GLY A 77 13.10 0.03 11.62
CA GLY A 77 13.75 1.34 11.64
C GLY A 77 13.83 2.02 10.28
N LEU A 78 13.03 1.56 9.34
CA LEU A 78 12.86 2.17 8.01
C LEU A 78 11.75 3.22 8.03
N GLY A 79 11.65 4.00 6.97
CA GLY A 79 10.54 4.92 6.72
C GLY A 79 9.78 4.48 5.48
N GLY A 80 8.47 4.59 5.52
CA GLY A 80 7.59 4.30 4.38
C GLY A 80 6.30 5.10 4.45
N VAL A 81 5.55 5.09 3.36
CA VAL A 81 4.25 5.75 3.28
C VAL A 81 3.32 5.01 2.33
N MET A 82 2.05 4.94 2.68
CA MET A 82 1.00 4.46 1.78
C MET A 82 0.62 5.55 0.78
N LEU A 83 0.70 5.26 -0.51
CA LEU A 83 0.25 6.14 -1.58
C LEU A 83 -1.08 5.64 -2.14
N GLY A 84 -2.13 6.44 -2.04
CA GLY A 84 -3.46 6.10 -2.54
C GLY A 84 -3.50 6.02 -4.07
N ILE A 85 -3.62 4.80 -4.58
CA ILE A 85 -3.80 4.47 -5.99
C ILE A 85 -5.25 4.16 -6.25
N ALA A 86 -5.80 3.10 -5.67
CA ALA A 86 -7.24 2.87 -5.65
C ALA A 86 -7.95 3.92 -4.76
N PRO A 87 -9.19 4.35 -5.10
CA PRO A 87 -10.02 3.90 -6.22
C PRO A 87 -9.86 4.77 -7.51
N PHE A 88 -8.77 5.50 -7.69
CA PHE A 88 -8.57 6.44 -8.79
C PHE A 88 -8.16 5.71 -10.08
N ALA A 89 -9.07 5.62 -11.04
CA ALA A 89 -8.88 4.83 -12.26
C ALA A 89 -7.62 5.23 -13.05
N ASP A 90 -7.36 6.54 -13.20
CA ASP A 90 -6.18 7.07 -13.89
C ASP A 90 -4.85 6.67 -13.24
N ARG A 91 -4.83 6.58 -11.90
CA ARG A 91 -3.65 6.13 -11.15
C ARG A 91 -3.47 4.62 -11.26
N MET A 92 -4.56 3.87 -11.16
CA MET A 92 -4.55 2.41 -11.29
C MET A 92 -4.05 1.98 -12.67
N GLU A 93 -4.50 2.64 -13.75
CA GLU A 93 -4.05 2.37 -15.11
C GLU A 93 -2.53 2.59 -15.26
N LYS A 94 -2.01 3.73 -14.80
CA LYS A 94 -0.57 4.03 -14.86
C LYS A 94 0.28 3.01 -14.08
N VAL A 95 -0.19 2.56 -12.92
CA VAL A 95 0.51 1.52 -12.13
C VAL A 95 0.46 0.18 -12.84
N ALA A 96 -0.70 -0.19 -13.40
CA ALA A 96 -0.86 -1.43 -14.16
C ALA A 96 0.07 -1.46 -15.38
N GLU A 97 0.16 -0.36 -16.13
CA GLU A 97 1.09 -0.21 -17.25
C GLU A 97 2.56 -0.29 -16.80
N ALA A 98 2.93 0.43 -15.71
CA ALA A 98 4.30 0.46 -15.22
C ALA A 98 4.82 -0.94 -14.81
N LEU A 99 3.93 -1.79 -14.31
CA LEU A 99 4.22 -3.16 -13.86
C LEU A 99 3.84 -4.23 -14.88
N SER A 100 3.24 -3.87 -16.01
CA SER A 100 2.68 -4.81 -16.99
C SER A 100 1.76 -5.85 -16.33
N LEU A 101 0.85 -5.38 -15.48
CA LEU A 101 -0.06 -6.25 -14.73
C LEU A 101 -1.04 -6.97 -15.66
N PRO A 102 -1.37 -8.23 -15.37
CA PRO A 102 -2.47 -8.91 -16.04
C PRO A 102 -3.81 -8.30 -15.64
N GLU A 103 -4.86 -8.47 -16.46
CA GLU A 103 -6.21 -7.96 -16.20
C GLU A 103 -6.86 -8.56 -14.94
N THR A 104 -6.32 -9.68 -14.46
CA THR A 104 -6.77 -10.36 -13.23
C THR A 104 -6.27 -9.68 -11.95
N LEU A 105 -5.46 -8.63 -12.06
CA LEU A 105 -4.95 -7.86 -10.93
C LEU A 105 -5.30 -6.37 -11.04
N LYS A 106 -5.68 -5.79 -9.90
CA LYS A 106 -5.95 -4.34 -9.76
C LYS A 106 -4.97 -3.72 -8.76
N PRO A 107 -4.22 -2.69 -9.15
CA PRO A 107 -3.36 -1.97 -8.20
C PRO A 107 -4.19 -1.31 -7.10
N PHE A 108 -3.79 -1.48 -5.84
CA PHE A 108 -4.43 -0.88 -4.69
C PHE A 108 -3.60 0.29 -4.13
N THR A 109 -2.32 0.05 -3.85
CA THR A 109 -1.44 1.07 -3.27
C THR A 109 0.02 0.83 -3.67
N ILE A 110 0.83 1.88 -3.58
CA ILE A 110 2.29 1.83 -3.63
C ILE A 110 2.81 2.19 -2.23
N VAL A 111 3.73 1.41 -1.70
CA VAL A 111 4.45 1.68 -0.45
C VAL A 111 5.94 1.82 -0.76
N PRO A 112 6.44 3.02 -1.11
CA PRO A 112 7.87 3.27 -1.17
C PRO A 112 8.44 3.27 0.24
N PHE A 113 9.64 2.70 0.40
CA PHE A 113 10.29 2.63 1.70
C PHE A 113 11.81 2.67 1.58
N GLY A 114 12.48 3.01 2.69
CA GLY A 114 13.93 3.06 2.76
C GLY A 114 14.41 3.65 4.09
N TYR A 115 15.70 3.87 4.24
CA TYR A 115 16.23 4.53 5.43
C TYR A 115 15.79 5.99 5.48
N PRO A 116 15.16 6.45 6.59
CA PRO A 116 14.67 7.81 6.68
C PRO A 116 15.85 8.80 6.79
N ALA A 117 15.82 9.85 5.97
CA ALA A 117 16.83 10.93 6.04
C ALA A 117 16.75 11.70 7.36
N LYS A 118 15.59 11.71 8.01
CA LYS A 118 15.33 12.37 9.29
C LYS A 118 14.33 11.53 10.09
N LYS A 119 14.65 11.27 11.35
CA LYS A 119 13.65 10.72 12.29
C LYS A 119 12.71 11.83 12.73
N ASN A 120 11.43 11.67 12.43
CA ASN A 120 10.40 12.54 12.97
C ASN A 120 9.91 11.96 14.31
N PRO A 121 9.60 12.79 15.30
CA PRO A 121 8.97 12.32 16.52
C PRO A 121 7.58 11.74 16.16
N GLN A 122 7.19 10.72 16.90
CA GLN A 122 5.84 10.17 16.75
C GLN A 122 4.82 11.25 17.16
N PRO A 123 3.86 11.60 16.28
CA PRO A 123 2.84 12.59 16.61
C PRO A 123 1.91 12.02 17.69
N ASP A 124 1.63 12.84 18.71
CA ASP A 124 0.56 12.53 19.66
C ASP A 124 -0.79 12.75 18.99
N ARG A 125 -1.50 11.66 18.74
CA ARG A 125 -2.82 11.66 18.09
C ARG A 125 -3.91 11.07 18.98
N PHE A 126 -3.57 10.73 20.23
CA PHE A 126 -4.55 10.20 21.15
C PHE A 126 -5.55 11.28 21.52
N ASP A 127 -6.82 10.97 21.39
CA ASP A 127 -7.96 11.85 21.72
C ASP A 127 -8.95 11.04 22.55
N GLU A 128 -8.96 11.29 23.86
CA GLU A 128 -9.82 10.60 24.80
C GLU A 128 -11.32 10.77 24.47
N GLN A 129 -11.69 11.89 23.85
CA GLN A 129 -13.09 12.16 23.47
C GLN A 129 -13.63 11.20 22.40
N ARG A 130 -12.72 10.47 21.71
CA ARG A 130 -13.08 9.46 20.73
C ARG A 130 -13.20 8.06 21.31
N VAL A 131 -12.98 7.91 22.62
CA VAL A 131 -13.07 6.62 23.29
C VAL A 131 -14.33 6.59 24.17
N HIS A 132 -15.26 5.72 23.84
CA HIS A 132 -16.54 5.61 24.52
C HIS A 132 -16.65 4.27 25.23
N TYR A 133 -16.99 4.29 26.52
CA TYR A 133 -17.19 3.11 27.35
C TYR A 133 -18.69 2.84 27.49
N VAL A 134 -19.16 1.71 26.97
CA VAL A 134 -20.52 1.20 27.19
C VAL A 134 -20.46 0.17 28.31
N LYS A 135 -21.19 0.44 29.40
CA LYS A 135 -21.23 -0.42 30.59
C LYS A 135 -22.60 -1.05 30.73
#